data_37f2f5c98baaeeb56dbde94138b1ea6a
#
_entry.id   37f2f5c98baaeeb56dbde94138b1ea6a
#
_cell.length_a   1.000
_cell.length_b   1.000
_cell.length_c   1.000
_cell.angle_alpha   90.00
_cell.angle_beta   90.00
_cell.angle_gamma   90.00
#
_symmetry.space_group_name_H-M   'P 1'
#
loop_
_entity.id
_entity.type
_entity.pdbx_description
1 polymer ?
#
loop_
_entity_poly.entity_id
_entity_poly.type
_entity_poly.pdbx_seq_one_letter_code
_entity_poly.pdbx_strand_id
1 'polypeptide(L)'
;MPIATSRDLVDLSSENKTEELAKILSKKLKPGNVVFFYGEIWVGKTTFIKYLINIFQKENKLELTEVTSPTFNLLNEYQINKININHYDLYRLKSIQELKNLELFENSKNLITLVEWPQIIKEKPENLIELFFKYEDDYKKRSVQIKGLDL
;
A
#
# COMPACT_ATOMS: atom_id res chain seq x y z
N MET A 1 13.90 -15.40 3.79
CA MET A 1 13.63 -15.52 2.38
C MET A 1 14.14 -14.30 1.63
N PRO A 2 14.99 -14.50 0.66
CA PRO A 2 15.47 -13.38 -0.09
C PRO A 2 14.33 -12.83 -0.91
N ILE A 3 14.08 -11.59 -0.70
CA ILE A 3 13.05 -10.95 -1.41
C ILE A 3 13.63 -10.18 -2.54
N ALA A 4 12.84 -10.09 -3.52
CA ALA A 4 13.11 -9.45 -4.75
C ALA A 4 13.85 -8.14 -4.58
N THR A 5 14.92 -8.01 -5.31
CA THR A 5 15.52 -6.73 -5.59
C THR A 5 14.56 -5.97 -6.48
N SER A 6 14.86 -4.72 -6.81
CA SER A 6 14.02 -3.92 -7.69
C SER A 6 13.77 -4.56 -9.07
N ARG A 7 14.51 -5.60 -9.41
CA ARG A 7 14.37 -6.31 -10.69
C ARG A 7 13.57 -7.58 -10.59
N ASP A 8 13.43 -8.11 -9.37
CA ASP A 8 12.78 -9.38 -9.18
C ASP A 8 11.28 -9.20 -8.94
N LEU A 9 10.52 -10.18 -9.36
CA LEU A 9 9.09 -10.23 -9.15
C LEU A 9 8.78 -11.18 -8.01
N VAL A 10 7.91 -10.76 -7.12
CA VAL A 10 7.40 -11.62 -6.05
C VAL A 10 6.07 -12.18 -6.50
N ASP A 11 5.93 -13.50 -6.47
CA ASP A 11 4.68 -14.15 -6.82
C ASP A 11 3.64 -13.94 -5.74
N LEU A 12 2.48 -13.42 -6.10
CA LEU A 12 1.34 -13.20 -5.21
C LEU A 12 0.09 -13.97 -5.66
N SER A 13 0.28 -15.09 -6.35
CA SER A 13 -0.83 -15.85 -6.93
C SER A 13 -1.71 -16.55 -5.90
N SER A 14 -1.29 -16.66 -4.66
CA SER A 14 -2.11 -17.20 -3.58
C SER A 14 -2.23 -16.18 -2.44
N GLU A 15 -3.31 -16.31 -1.66
CA GLU A 15 -3.49 -15.44 -0.49
C GLU A 15 -2.38 -15.64 0.54
N ASN A 16 -1.88 -16.86 0.69
CA ASN A 16 -0.77 -17.12 1.61
C ASN A 16 0.48 -16.34 1.24
N LYS A 17 0.79 -16.26 -0.03
CA LYS A 17 1.95 -15.49 -0.50
C LYS A 17 1.76 -13.99 -0.31
N THR A 18 0.55 -13.51 -0.52
CA THR A 18 0.20 -12.12 -0.27
C THR A 18 0.35 -11.79 1.21
N GLU A 19 -0.16 -12.65 2.08
CA GLU A 19 -0.05 -12.47 3.52
C GLU A 19 1.40 -12.50 3.99
N GLU A 20 2.21 -13.42 3.48
CA GLU A 20 3.64 -13.47 3.80
C GLU A 20 4.36 -12.18 3.46
N LEU A 21 4.14 -11.65 2.27
CA LEU A 21 4.78 -10.41 1.84
C LEU A 21 4.30 -9.24 2.69
N ALA A 22 3.00 -9.17 2.98
CA ALA A 22 2.45 -8.13 3.84
C ALA A 22 3.08 -8.18 5.23
N LYS A 23 3.32 -9.38 5.76
CA LYS A 23 3.97 -9.55 7.06
C LYS A 23 5.41 -9.06 7.06
N ILE A 24 6.15 -9.36 6.00
CA ILE A 24 7.52 -8.88 5.86
C ILE A 24 7.54 -7.35 5.76
N LEU A 25 6.67 -6.80 4.93
CA LEU A 25 6.59 -5.35 4.74
C LEU A 25 6.20 -4.64 6.04
N SER A 26 5.26 -5.20 6.81
CA SER A 26 4.81 -4.61 8.06
C SER A 26 5.94 -4.40 9.05
N LYS A 27 6.93 -5.28 9.05
CA LYS A 27 8.09 -5.18 9.95
C LYS A 27 9.07 -4.09 9.53
N LYS A 28 9.00 -3.66 8.29
CA LYS A 28 9.92 -2.68 7.73
C LYS A 28 9.34 -1.27 7.66
N LEU A 29 8.03 -1.16 7.66
CA LEU A 29 7.36 0.14 7.58
C LEU A 29 7.44 0.88 8.90
N LYS A 30 7.73 2.18 8.80
CA LYS A 30 7.85 3.10 9.93
C LYS A 30 7.09 4.38 9.61
N PRO A 31 6.66 5.14 10.62
CA PRO A 31 6.15 6.49 10.36
C PRO A 31 7.11 7.29 9.50
N GLY A 32 6.58 7.95 8.51
CA GLY A 32 7.36 8.64 7.49
C GLY A 32 7.44 7.91 6.16
N ASN A 33 7.20 6.60 6.15
CA ASN A 33 7.16 5.86 4.89
C ASN A 33 5.88 6.14 4.11
N VAL A 34 6.03 6.25 2.80
CA VAL A 34 4.94 6.39 1.86
C VAL A 34 5.02 5.22 0.90
N VAL A 35 3.91 4.52 0.71
CA VAL A 35 3.86 3.35 -0.19
C VAL A 35 2.87 3.63 -1.31
N PHE A 36 3.33 3.57 -2.54
CA PHE A 36 2.48 3.71 -3.73
C PHE A 36 2.18 2.33 -4.29
N PHE A 37 0.91 2.08 -4.58
CA PHE A 37 0.41 0.82 -5.11
C PHE A 37 -0.08 1.03 -6.53
N TYR A 38 0.65 0.48 -7.49
CA TYR A 38 0.32 0.56 -8.91
C TYR A 38 -0.24 -0.78 -9.39
N GLY A 39 -1.14 -0.73 -10.32
CA GLY A 39 -1.66 -1.93 -10.96
C GLY A 39 -3.10 -1.79 -11.38
N GLU A 40 -3.54 -2.69 -12.23
CA GLU A 40 -4.91 -2.71 -12.73
C GLU A 40 -5.92 -2.91 -11.60
N ILE A 41 -7.16 -2.54 -11.89
CA ILE A 41 -8.27 -2.80 -10.97
C ILE A 41 -8.37 -4.31 -10.72
N TRP A 42 -8.70 -4.71 -9.49
CA TRP A 42 -8.82 -6.10 -9.05
C TRP A 42 -7.52 -6.90 -9.00
N VAL A 43 -6.37 -6.29 -9.25
CA VAL A 43 -5.08 -7.02 -9.25
C VAL A 43 -4.63 -7.44 -7.85
N GLY A 44 -5.27 -6.93 -6.80
CA GLY A 44 -4.97 -7.32 -5.43
C GLY A 44 -4.36 -6.24 -4.54
N LYS A 45 -4.38 -4.99 -4.98
CA LYS A 45 -3.82 -3.87 -4.19
C LYS A 45 -4.55 -3.70 -2.86
N THR A 46 -5.88 -3.61 -2.89
CA THR A 46 -6.69 -3.45 -1.67
C THR A 46 -6.58 -4.68 -0.79
N THR A 47 -6.55 -5.87 -1.37
CA THR A 47 -6.38 -7.11 -0.62
C THR A 47 -5.05 -7.12 0.12
N PHE A 48 -3.98 -6.69 -0.53
CA PHE A 48 -2.68 -6.58 0.12
C PHE A 48 -2.71 -5.60 1.29
N ILE A 49 -3.32 -4.43 1.08
CA ILE A 49 -3.47 -3.41 2.13
C ILE A 49 -4.27 -3.95 3.30
N LYS A 50 -5.33 -4.72 3.03
CA LYS A 50 -6.12 -5.38 4.07
C LYS A 50 -5.24 -6.26 4.95
N TYR A 51 -4.44 -7.14 4.35
CA TYR A 51 -3.54 -7.99 5.11
C TYR A 51 -2.55 -7.15 5.91
N LEU A 52 -1.98 -6.13 5.29
CA LEU A 52 -1.01 -5.26 5.94
C LEU A 52 -1.59 -4.59 7.19
N ILE A 53 -2.75 -3.97 7.06
CA ILE A 53 -3.41 -3.29 8.18
C ILE A 53 -3.82 -4.28 9.26
N ASN A 54 -4.39 -5.42 8.87
CA ASN A 54 -4.80 -6.44 9.84
C ASN A 54 -3.60 -7.03 10.59
N ILE A 55 -2.44 -7.14 9.95
CA ILE A 55 -1.22 -7.59 10.62
C ILE A 55 -0.80 -6.58 11.68
N PHE A 56 -0.79 -5.29 11.35
CA PHE A 56 -0.50 -4.24 12.34
C PHE A 56 -1.47 -4.30 13.52
N GLN A 57 -2.75 -4.48 13.25
CA GLN A 57 -3.76 -4.58 14.30
C GLN A 57 -3.51 -5.79 15.20
N LYS A 58 -3.29 -6.94 14.60
CA LYS A 58 -3.07 -8.20 15.34
C LYS A 58 -1.81 -8.13 16.21
N GLU A 59 -0.72 -7.60 15.67
CA GLU A 59 0.53 -7.47 16.42
C GLU A 59 0.43 -6.50 17.59
N ASN A 60 -0.51 -5.57 17.53
CA ASN A 60 -0.77 -4.60 18.60
C ASN A 60 -1.98 -5.00 19.48
N LYS A 61 -2.45 -6.24 19.34
CA LYS A 61 -3.54 -6.81 20.13
C LYS A 61 -4.86 -6.04 19.99
N LEU A 62 -5.09 -5.50 18.82
CA LEU A 62 -6.33 -4.81 18.48
C LEU A 62 -7.26 -5.75 17.72
N GLU A 63 -8.56 -5.45 17.75
CA GLU A 63 -9.52 -6.17 16.93
C GLU A 63 -9.25 -5.89 15.44
N LEU A 64 -9.41 -6.91 14.62
CA LEU A 64 -9.27 -6.77 13.19
C LEU A 64 -10.50 -6.06 12.64
N THR A 65 -10.30 -5.01 11.86
CA THR A 65 -11.39 -4.30 11.22
C THR A 65 -11.51 -4.71 9.76
N GLU A 66 -12.66 -4.49 9.18
CA GLU A 66 -12.82 -4.64 7.75
C GLU A 66 -12.06 -3.52 7.04
N VAL A 67 -11.24 -3.89 6.08
CA VAL A 67 -10.48 -2.96 5.26
C VAL A 67 -11.04 -2.97 3.86
N THR A 68 -11.56 -1.83 3.43
CA THR A 68 -12.10 -1.64 2.09
C THR A 68 -11.35 -0.51 1.40
N SER A 69 -11.47 -0.44 0.08
CA SER A 69 -10.89 0.67 -0.65
C SER A 69 -11.68 1.95 -0.40
N PRO A 70 -11.03 3.08 -0.08
CA PRO A 70 -11.72 4.35 0.13
C PRO A 70 -12.03 5.06 -1.18
N THR A 71 -12.63 4.35 -2.14
CA THR A 71 -12.87 4.90 -3.49
C THR A 71 -13.71 6.15 -3.47
N PHE A 72 -14.73 6.21 -2.60
CA PHE A 72 -15.63 7.38 -2.52
C PHE A 72 -15.13 8.42 -1.53
N ASN A 73 -14.60 7.99 -0.40
CA ASN A 73 -14.14 8.89 0.66
C ASN A 73 -12.71 9.39 0.42
N LEU A 74 -11.98 8.77 -0.49
CA LEU A 74 -10.59 9.06 -0.82
C LEU A 74 -9.58 8.71 0.29
N LEU A 75 -10.01 8.63 1.54
CA LEU A 75 -9.13 8.39 2.68
C LEU A 75 -9.83 7.54 3.73
N ASN A 76 -9.17 6.48 4.16
CA ASN A 76 -9.49 5.76 5.40
C ASN A 76 -8.31 5.91 6.36
N GLU A 77 -8.61 6.21 7.62
CA GLU A 77 -7.60 6.38 8.65
C GLU A 77 -7.67 5.23 9.63
N TYR A 78 -6.50 4.69 9.99
CA TYR A 78 -6.39 3.62 10.98
C TYR A 78 -5.44 4.04 12.08
N GLN A 79 -5.91 4.00 13.31
CA GLN A 79 -5.09 4.26 14.48
C GLN A 79 -4.73 2.93 15.13
N ILE A 80 -3.44 2.65 15.20
CA ILE A 80 -2.92 1.39 15.72
C ILE A 80 -1.93 1.72 16.83
N ASN A 81 -2.46 1.92 18.04
CA ASN A 81 -1.68 2.39 19.19
C ASN A 81 -0.95 3.70 18.85
N LYS A 82 0.38 3.66 18.79
CA LYS A 82 1.19 4.85 18.48
C LYS A 82 1.41 5.05 16.97
N ILE A 83 0.94 4.12 16.15
CA ILE A 83 1.13 4.18 14.70
C ILE A 83 -0.19 4.55 14.04
N ASN A 84 -0.17 5.59 13.22
CA ASN A 84 -1.31 5.96 12.40
C ASN A 84 -1.04 5.63 10.95
N ILE A 85 -2.03 5.05 10.28
CA ILE A 85 -1.93 4.68 8.88
C ILE A 85 -3.04 5.38 8.12
N ASN A 86 -2.67 6.12 7.08
CA ASN A 86 -3.62 6.72 6.15
C ASN A 86 -3.62 5.94 4.86
N HIS A 87 -4.79 5.50 4.44
CA HIS A 87 -4.97 4.75 3.20
C HIS A 87 -5.79 5.60 2.23
N TYR A 88 -5.16 6.01 1.14
CA TYR A 88 -5.77 6.82 0.08
C TYR A 88 -6.05 5.97 -1.14
N ASP A 89 -7.13 6.29 -1.84
CA ASP A 89 -7.41 5.76 -3.17
C ASP A 89 -7.73 6.94 -4.10
N LEU A 90 -6.86 7.19 -5.05
CA LEU A 90 -6.94 8.37 -5.92
C LEU A 90 -7.57 8.06 -7.29
N TYR A 91 -8.16 6.89 -7.45
CA TYR A 91 -8.73 6.46 -8.73
C TYR A 91 -9.71 7.46 -9.33
N ARG A 92 -10.50 8.11 -8.48
CA ARG A 92 -11.54 9.04 -8.91
C ARG A 92 -11.08 10.49 -9.04
N LEU A 93 -9.86 10.80 -8.63
CA LEU A 93 -9.36 12.16 -8.77
C LEU A 93 -9.11 12.49 -10.23
N LYS A 94 -9.57 13.65 -10.66
CA LYS A 94 -9.47 14.09 -12.04
C LYS A 94 -8.57 15.31 -12.25
N SER A 95 -8.19 15.99 -11.19
CA SER A 95 -7.40 17.21 -11.30
C SER A 95 -6.35 17.30 -10.21
N ILE A 96 -5.30 18.07 -10.52
CA ILE A 96 -4.24 18.38 -9.55
C ILE A 96 -4.79 19.22 -8.40
N GLN A 97 -5.82 20.03 -8.65
CA GLN A 97 -6.42 20.83 -7.58
C GLN A 97 -7.10 19.95 -6.54
N GLU A 98 -7.81 18.92 -6.96
CA GLU A 98 -8.40 17.95 -6.03
C GLU A 98 -7.32 17.26 -5.21
N LEU A 99 -6.20 16.91 -5.84
CA LEU A 99 -5.09 16.30 -5.16
C LEU A 99 -4.49 17.23 -4.10
N LYS A 100 -4.31 18.51 -4.43
CA LYS A 100 -3.79 19.50 -3.49
C LYS A 100 -4.71 19.66 -2.28
N ASN A 101 -6.02 19.59 -2.48
CA ASN A 101 -7.00 19.72 -1.41
C ASN A 101 -6.92 18.58 -0.40
N LEU A 102 -6.37 17.42 -0.78
CA LEU A 102 -6.19 16.31 0.14
C LEU A 102 -5.03 16.49 1.11
N GLU A 103 -4.10 17.40 0.81
CA GLU A 103 -2.92 17.65 1.64
C GLU A 103 -2.19 16.36 2.02
N LEU A 104 -2.02 15.51 1.03
CA LEU A 104 -1.66 14.11 1.17
C LEU A 104 -0.38 13.87 1.94
N PHE A 105 0.60 14.76 1.83
CA PHE A 105 1.89 14.59 2.50
C PHE A 105 2.13 15.57 3.64
N GLU A 106 1.13 16.35 4.02
CA GLU A 106 1.31 17.40 5.00
C GLU A 106 1.79 16.89 6.36
N ASN A 107 1.30 15.74 6.79
CA ASN A 107 1.71 15.15 8.06
C ASN A 107 2.37 13.77 7.88
N SER A 108 2.94 13.52 6.71
CA SER A 108 3.44 12.18 6.36
C SER A 108 4.59 11.71 7.24
N LYS A 109 5.31 12.60 7.89
CA LYS A 109 6.42 12.23 8.79
C LYS A 109 5.95 11.44 10.01
N ASN A 110 4.70 11.62 10.40
CA ASN A 110 4.13 11.00 11.59
C ASN A 110 3.20 9.83 11.26
N LEU A 111 3.08 9.49 9.98
CA LEU A 111 2.12 8.51 9.48
C LEU A 111 2.81 7.52 8.57
N ILE A 112 2.18 6.36 8.45
CA ILE A 112 2.44 5.48 7.30
C ILE A 112 1.35 5.82 6.29
N THR A 113 1.75 6.20 5.08
CA THR A 113 0.82 6.63 4.04
C THR A 113 0.79 5.59 2.94
N LEU A 114 -0.39 5.02 2.69
CA LEU A 114 -0.61 4.01 1.66
C LEU A 114 -1.49 4.63 0.58
N VAL A 115 -1.05 4.61 -0.67
CA VAL A 115 -1.76 5.28 -1.77
C VAL A 115 -2.00 4.29 -2.91
N GLU A 116 -3.28 4.02 -3.22
CA GLU A 116 -3.67 3.31 -4.44
C GLU A 116 -3.89 4.34 -5.56
N TRP A 117 -3.58 3.96 -6.78
CA TRP A 117 -3.72 4.80 -7.96
C TRP A 117 -2.94 6.11 -7.84
N PRO A 118 -1.62 6.04 -7.60
CA PRO A 118 -0.82 7.24 -7.35
C PRO A 118 -0.40 7.99 -8.61
N GLN A 119 -0.86 7.58 -9.79
CA GLN A 119 -0.39 8.10 -11.07
C GLN A 119 -0.54 9.62 -11.22
N ILE A 120 -1.54 10.20 -10.56
CA ILE A 120 -1.75 11.65 -10.60
C ILE A 120 -0.70 12.43 -9.81
N ILE A 121 0.03 11.76 -8.92
CA ILE A 121 1.06 12.40 -8.10
C ILE A 121 2.33 12.54 -8.93
N LYS A 122 2.76 13.77 -9.18
CA LYS A 122 3.95 14.04 -9.99
C LYS A 122 5.22 14.14 -9.15
N GLU A 123 5.13 14.69 -7.95
CA GLU A 123 6.28 14.82 -7.07
C GLU A 123 6.33 13.60 -6.16
N LYS A 124 7.43 12.86 -6.23
CA LYS A 124 7.60 11.68 -5.39
C LYS A 124 8.21 12.10 -4.05
N PRO A 125 7.60 11.67 -2.93
CA PRO A 125 8.13 12.00 -1.61
C PRO A 125 9.43 11.25 -1.32
N GLU A 126 10.14 11.73 -0.31
CA GLU A 126 11.26 10.99 0.24
C GLU A 126 10.73 9.74 0.96
N ASN A 127 11.56 8.74 1.11
CA ASN A 127 11.19 7.48 1.77
C ASN A 127 10.03 6.75 1.07
N LEU A 128 9.94 6.93 -0.24
CA LEU A 128 8.91 6.29 -1.06
C LEU A 128 9.25 4.83 -1.32
N ILE A 129 8.25 3.99 -1.12
CA ILE A 129 8.27 2.58 -1.50
C ILE A 129 7.21 2.41 -2.58
N GLU A 130 7.57 1.78 -3.69
CA GLU A 130 6.63 1.59 -4.79
C GLU A 130 6.42 0.10 -5.05
N LEU A 131 5.16 -0.32 -5.09
CA LEU A 131 4.76 -1.68 -5.39
C LEU A 131 4.01 -1.70 -6.71
N PHE A 132 4.55 -2.41 -7.68
CA PHE A 132 3.95 -2.54 -9.02
C PHE A 132 3.34 -3.92 -9.16
N PHE A 133 2.02 -3.99 -9.03
CA PHE A 133 1.27 -5.24 -9.18
C PHE A 133 0.92 -5.46 -10.63
N LYS A 134 0.99 -6.70 -11.07
CA LYS A 134 0.56 -7.04 -12.41
C LYS A 134 0.00 -8.45 -12.49
N TYR A 135 -0.87 -8.65 -13.46
CA TYR A 135 -1.31 -9.97 -13.86
C TYR A 135 -0.28 -10.59 -14.80
N GLU A 136 -0.15 -11.89 -14.71
CA GLU A 136 0.65 -12.69 -15.61
C GLU A 136 -0.16 -13.92 -16.03
N ASP A 137 0.24 -14.55 -17.14
CA ASP A 137 -0.34 -15.80 -17.59
C ASP A 137 -1.88 -15.76 -17.69
N ASP A 138 -2.39 -14.81 -18.49
CA ASP A 138 -3.83 -14.63 -18.75
C ASP A 138 -4.65 -14.46 -17.47
N TYR A 139 -4.17 -13.62 -16.55
CA TYR A 139 -4.82 -13.32 -15.27
C TYR A 139 -4.82 -14.49 -14.27
N LYS A 140 -4.13 -15.59 -14.57
CA LYS A 140 -4.06 -16.72 -13.64
C LYS A 140 -3.05 -16.52 -12.53
N LYS A 141 -2.03 -15.70 -12.80
CA LYS A 141 -0.98 -15.40 -11.84
C LYS A 141 -0.89 -13.91 -11.60
N ARG A 142 -0.41 -13.57 -10.43
CA ARG A 142 -0.17 -12.19 -10.02
C ARG A 142 1.21 -12.07 -9.44
N SER A 143 1.86 -10.94 -9.69
CA SER A 143 3.17 -10.65 -9.13
C SER A 143 3.26 -9.19 -8.73
N VAL A 144 4.25 -8.88 -7.91
CA VAL A 144 4.56 -7.50 -7.55
C VAL A 144 6.06 -7.27 -7.66
N GLN A 145 6.42 -6.12 -8.20
CA GLN A 145 7.80 -5.63 -8.18
C GLN A 145 7.90 -4.53 -7.13
N ILE A 146 8.93 -4.57 -6.31
CA ILE A 146 9.10 -3.63 -5.21
C ILE A 146 10.31 -2.75 -5.48
N LYS A 147 10.14 -1.43 -5.34
CA LYS A 147 11.21 -0.45 -5.43
C LYS A 147 11.23 0.39 -4.18
N GLY A 148 12.41 0.82 -3.77
CA GLY A 148 12.58 1.70 -2.62
C GLY A 148 12.74 1.00 -1.29
N LEU A 149 12.79 -0.31 -1.29
CA LEU A 149 12.96 -1.09 -0.07
C LEU A 149 13.68 -2.39 -0.40
N ASP A 150 14.69 -2.69 0.38
CA ASP A 150 15.37 -3.99 0.34
C ASP A 150 14.70 -4.90 1.38
N LEU A 151 14.24 -6.02 0.90
CA LEU A 151 13.53 -6.95 1.77
C LEU A 151 14.44 -8.10 2.25
#